data_e810c4b5b69b542ab9c79476e2102534
#
_entry.id   e810c4b5b69b542ab9c79476e2102534
#
_cell.length_a   1.000
_cell.length_b   1.000
_cell.length_c   1.000
_cell.angle_alpha   90.00
_cell.angle_beta   90.00
_cell.angle_gamma   90.00
#
_symmetry.space_group_name_H-M   'P 1'
#
loop_
_entity.id
_entity.type
_entity.pdbx_description
1 polymer ?
#
loop_
_entity_poly.entity_id
_entity_poly.type
_entity_poly.pdbx_seq_one_letter_code
_entity_poly.pdbx_strand_id
1 'polypeptide(L)'
;MTQFKLHPHKNNIDEHYQEVNSEIQNQLVNSTTSKYNRLIASKMVLTYPLLGGDLSVGGEYSFTNRNTNYAIIPNTLSDNVRDRIKEGMSSTFVIYSRDFGKLNMEAGLRYENVDFKYYDDGKYMAEQSKNYGNWFPSLSLSMPFGNVQMQLSYAADIDRPNYWVLRSGVQYSNHYTYETGNPFLVSEISRDISYDLAYKWLTFNLTYEHVSDPIYQTVEMYKDNATIGLMRMINGKSYNNVSSMLTLQPTFGIWHPVLSAMVEKQWFKLETRDGHYLNKPVAEFKFNNTFDTKWAMFSVMMTYITKGYEENHYIYKPMFNTDLSIYKGFLKDCLTFQLYVNDVFGTNDSHIIGKYGKLKETIFDEFSTSKISLTVRYKFNVTRSKYKGTGAGQSQKDRM
;
A
#
# COMPACT_ATOMS: atom_id res chain seq x y z
N MET A 1 -14.39 -17.89 14.10
CA MET A 1 -13.74 -17.01 15.09
C MET A 1 -12.24 -17.17 14.92
N THR A 2 -11.54 -16.17 14.46
CA THR A 2 -10.09 -16.22 14.24
C THR A 2 -9.40 -15.41 15.33
N GLN A 3 -8.54 -16.04 16.12
CA GLN A 3 -7.71 -15.36 17.12
C GLN A 3 -6.26 -15.32 16.59
N PHE A 4 -5.69 -14.14 16.48
CA PHE A 4 -4.29 -13.95 16.17
C PHE A 4 -3.57 -13.47 17.43
N LYS A 5 -2.65 -14.28 17.94
CA LYS A 5 -1.71 -13.88 18.98
C LYS A 5 -0.35 -13.69 18.32
N LEU A 6 0.04 -12.44 18.14
CA LEU A 6 1.40 -12.11 17.71
C LEU A 6 2.34 -12.21 18.90
N HIS A 7 3.48 -12.86 18.71
CA HIS A 7 4.53 -12.91 19.74
C HIS A 7 5.04 -11.49 20.02
N PRO A 8 5.48 -11.19 21.26
CA PRO A 8 6.09 -9.90 21.57
C PRO A 8 7.28 -9.65 20.67
N HIS A 9 7.30 -8.49 20.03
CA HIS A 9 8.45 -8.06 19.26
C HIS A 9 9.41 -7.32 20.22
N LYS A 10 10.66 -7.78 20.31
CA LYS A 10 11.70 -7.18 21.14
C LYS A 10 12.74 -6.58 20.21
N ASN A 11 12.99 -5.28 20.38
CA ASN A 11 14.06 -4.57 19.70
C ASN A 11 15.13 -4.20 20.71
N ASN A 12 16.38 -4.52 20.39
CA ASN A 12 17.55 -4.04 21.11
C ASN A 12 18.31 -3.13 20.15
N ILE A 13 18.48 -1.87 20.52
CA ILE A 13 19.21 -0.88 19.76
C ILE A 13 20.43 -0.51 20.57
N ASP A 14 21.63 -0.80 20.04
CA ASP A 14 22.91 -0.45 20.61
C ASP A 14 23.49 0.71 19.79
N GLU A 15 23.53 1.90 20.38
CA GLU A 15 23.93 3.11 19.69
C GLU A 15 25.29 3.60 20.21
N HIS A 16 26.21 3.76 19.26
CA HIS A 16 27.49 4.41 19.47
C HIS A 16 27.50 5.72 18.71
N TYR A 17 27.57 6.85 19.43
CA TYR A 17 27.70 8.13 18.77
C TYR A 17 28.81 8.99 19.42
N GLN A 18 29.49 9.73 18.55
CA GLN A 18 30.55 10.63 18.92
C GLN A 18 30.21 12.06 18.49
N GLU A 19 30.07 12.96 19.41
CA GLU A 19 29.99 14.39 19.11
C GLU A 19 31.40 14.96 18.92
N VAL A 20 31.54 15.95 18.03
CA VAL A 20 32.82 16.65 17.85
C VAL A 20 33.16 17.38 19.12
N ASN A 21 34.29 17.04 19.76
CA ASN A 21 34.79 17.54 21.05
C ASN A 21 34.05 17.01 22.29
N SER A 22 33.31 15.92 22.22
CA SER A 22 32.72 15.23 23.37
C SER A 22 33.23 13.80 23.52
N GLU A 23 33.06 13.23 24.73
CA GLU A 23 33.32 11.79 24.92
C GLU A 23 32.29 10.96 24.15
N ILE A 24 32.72 9.78 23.66
CA ILE A 24 31.84 8.83 23.05
C ILE A 24 30.81 8.37 24.08
N GLN A 25 29.52 8.60 23.80
CA GLN A 25 28.45 8.10 24.63
C GLN A 25 27.89 6.83 24.01
N ASN A 26 27.84 5.76 24.79
CA ASN A 26 27.23 4.50 24.40
C ASN A 26 25.88 4.40 25.11
N GLN A 27 24.84 4.11 24.36
CA GLN A 27 23.50 3.93 24.92
C GLN A 27 22.91 2.60 24.44
N LEU A 28 22.48 1.78 25.38
CA LEU A 28 21.71 0.57 25.07
C LEU A 28 20.23 0.85 25.32
N VAL A 29 19.44 0.75 24.27
CA VAL A 29 17.99 0.94 24.33
C VAL A 29 17.28 -0.39 24.06
N ASN A 30 16.49 -0.84 25.02
CA ASN A 30 15.67 -2.03 24.89
C ASN A 30 14.20 -1.63 24.80
N SER A 31 13.53 -2.00 23.73
CA SER A 31 12.08 -1.82 23.60
C SER A 31 11.36 -3.14 23.36
N THR A 32 10.18 -3.25 23.89
CA THR A 32 9.32 -4.42 23.74
C THR A 32 7.92 -3.99 23.37
N THR A 33 7.42 -4.48 22.24
CA THR A 33 6.04 -4.27 21.80
C THR A 33 5.29 -5.60 21.83
N SER A 34 4.21 -5.68 22.61
CA SER A 34 3.29 -6.80 22.65
C SER A 34 1.98 -6.42 22.01
N LYS A 35 1.51 -7.20 21.03
CA LYS A 35 0.25 -6.99 20.31
C LYS A 35 -0.66 -8.19 20.47
N TYR A 36 -1.92 -7.94 20.80
CA TYR A 36 -2.95 -8.96 20.85
C TYR A 36 -4.16 -8.50 20.05
N ASN A 37 -4.51 -9.26 19.02
CA ASN A 37 -5.63 -8.97 18.13
C ASN A 37 -6.67 -10.08 18.20
N ARG A 38 -7.95 -9.70 18.31
CA ARG A 38 -9.11 -10.58 18.19
C ARG A 38 -10.06 -10.03 17.15
N LEU A 39 -10.31 -10.81 16.09
CA LEU A 39 -11.25 -10.49 15.03
C LEU A 39 -12.37 -11.52 14.98
N ILE A 40 -13.61 -11.03 14.89
CA ILE A 40 -14.80 -11.81 14.57
C ILE A 40 -15.42 -11.15 13.34
N ALA A 41 -15.72 -11.91 12.30
CA ALA A 41 -16.37 -11.38 11.11
C ALA A 41 -17.35 -12.40 10.53
N SER A 42 -18.45 -11.91 9.95
CA SER A 42 -19.44 -12.66 9.20
C SER A 42 -19.84 -11.91 7.94
N LYS A 43 -20.07 -12.64 6.85
CA LYS A 43 -20.50 -12.10 5.56
C LYS A 43 -21.59 -12.97 4.97
N MET A 44 -22.62 -12.36 4.44
CA MET A 44 -23.70 -13.03 3.72
C MET A 44 -23.94 -12.32 2.40
N VAL A 45 -24.11 -13.08 1.32
CA VAL A 45 -24.43 -12.58 -0.01
C VAL A 45 -25.52 -13.46 -0.62
N LEU A 46 -26.53 -12.84 -1.19
CA LEU A 46 -27.61 -13.49 -1.92
C LEU A 46 -27.64 -12.90 -3.33
N THR A 47 -27.62 -13.78 -4.34
CA THR A 47 -27.75 -13.37 -5.73
C THR A 47 -29.04 -13.96 -6.31
N TYR A 48 -29.82 -13.13 -6.99
CA TYR A 48 -31.09 -13.51 -7.59
C TYR A 48 -31.22 -12.93 -9.00
N PRO A 49 -31.62 -13.72 -10.01
CA PRO A 49 -31.86 -13.21 -11.35
C PRO A 49 -33.08 -12.28 -11.34
N LEU A 50 -32.91 -11.04 -11.79
CA LEU A 50 -33.95 -10.00 -11.80
C LEU A 50 -33.92 -9.20 -13.08
N LEU A 51 -35.07 -9.05 -13.76
CA LEU A 51 -35.23 -8.21 -14.97
C LEU A 51 -34.19 -8.48 -16.08
N GLY A 52 -33.79 -9.73 -16.24
CA GLY A 52 -32.79 -10.12 -17.26
C GLY A 52 -31.35 -9.79 -16.93
N GLY A 53 -31.06 -9.55 -15.66
CA GLY A 53 -29.76 -9.40 -15.06
C GLY A 53 -29.68 -10.11 -13.72
N ASP A 54 -28.59 -9.92 -12.99
CA ASP A 54 -28.35 -10.49 -11.66
C ASP A 54 -28.31 -9.39 -10.58
N LEU A 55 -29.17 -9.52 -9.59
CA LEU A 55 -29.19 -8.68 -8.41
C LEU A 55 -28.49 -9.40 -7.26
N SER A 56 -27.42 -8.81 -6.74
CA SER A 56 -26.72 -9.29 -5.55
C SER A 56 -26.97 -8.32 -4.39
N VAL A 57 -27.40 -8.87 -3.25
CA VAL A 57 -27.58 -8.10 -1.99
C VAL A 57 -26.82 -8.79 -0.91
N GLY A 58 -26.08 -8.04 -0.10
CA GLY A 58 -25.30 -8.64 0.96
C GLY A 58 -25.01 -7.71 2.11
N GLY A 59 -24.41 -8.28 3.14
CA GLY A 59 -23.93 -7.56 4.30
C GLY A 59 -22.74 -8.25 4.94
N GLU A 60 -21.94 -7.46 5.61
CA GLU A 60 -20.79 -7.92 6.39
C GLU A 60 -20.77 -7.20 7.72
N TYR A 61 -20.45 -7.95 8.76
CA TYR A 61 -20.17 -7.41 10.08
C TYR A 61 -18.81 -7.92 10.55
N SER A 62 -18.01 -7.01 11.10
CA SER A 62 -16.74 -7.37 11.74
C SER A 62 -16.57 -6.63 13.07
N PHE A 63 -15.92 -7.29 14.01
CA PHE A 63 -15.53 -6.70 15.28
C PHE A 63 -14.08 -7.03 15.57
N THR A 64 -13.27 -5.98 15.76
CA THR A 64 -11.86 -6.06 16.12
C THR A 64 -11.66 -5.54 17.53
N ASN A 65 -10.89 -6.29 18.34
CA ASN A 65 -10.39 -5.82 19.63
C ASN A 65 -8.87 -6.04 19.65
N ARG A 66 -8.14 -4.92 19.67
CA ARG A 66 -6.68 -4.90 19.67
C ARG A 66 -6.18 -4.27 20.96
N ASN A 67 -5.18 -4.91 21.58
CA ASN A 67 -4.40 -4.33 22.66
C ASN A 67 -2.94 -4.24 22.21
N THR A 68 -2.31 -3.11 22.50
CA THR A 68 -0.88 -2.88 22.23
C THR A 68 -0.24 -2.40 23.51
N ASN A 69 0.84 -3.03 23.95
CA ASN A 69 1.66 -2.57 25.05
C ASN A 69 3.06 -2.29 24.51
N TYR A 70 3.58 -1.10 24.76
CA TYR A 70 4.94 -0.69 24.45
C TYR A 70 5.66 -0.37 25.75
N ALA A 71 6.84 -0.93 25.94
CA ALA A 71 7.73 -0.64 27.04
C ALA A 71 9.14 -0.40 26.54
N ILE A 72 9.83 0.56 27.15
CA ILE A 72 11.19 0.97 26.78
C ILE A 72 12.07 1.11 28.02
N ILE A 73 13.35 0.76 27.88
CA ILE A 73 14.40 0.94 28.89
C ILE A 73 15.61 1.55 28.19
N PRO A 74 16.10 2.74 28.64
CA PRO A 74 15.59 3.56 29.74
C PRO A 74 14.29 4.30 29.35
N ASN A 75 13.35 4.43 30.28
CA ASN A 75 12.08 5.13 30.07
C ASN A 75 12.20 6.67 30.04
N THR A 76 13.40 7.19 30.17
CA THR A 76 13.71 8.63 29.99
C THR A 76 13.59 9.08 28.55
N LEU A 77 13.66 8.16 27.58
CA LEU A 77 13.58 8.43 26.14
C LEU A 77 12.14 8.61 25.67
N SER A 78 11.25 7.73 26.10
CA SER A 78 9.81 7.84 25.87
C SER A 78 9.01 7.10 26.94
N ASP A 79 7.72 7.38 27.03
CA ASP A 79 6.85 6.74 28.02
C ASP A 79 6.44 5.34 27.60
N ASN A 80 6.18 4.48 28.57
CA ASN A 80 5.50 3.21 28.32
C ASN A 80 4.04 3.48 27.97
N VAL A 81 3.51 2.73 27.01
CA VAL A 81 2.16 2.98 26.47
C VAL A 81 1.35 1.70 26.44
N ARG A 82 0.07 1.83 26.75
CA ARG A 82 -0.90 0.75 26.72
C ARG A 82 -2.17 1.18 26.02
N ASP A 83 -2.23 0.92 24.72
CA ASP A 83 -3.36 1.25 23.87
C ASP A 83 -4.33 0.08 23.70
N ARG A 84 -5.61 0.40 23.60
CA ARG A 84 -6.64 -0.56 23.21
C ARG A 84 -7.59 0.09 22.21
N ILE A 85 -7.81 -0.64 21.11
CA ILE A 85 -8.76 -0.27 20.06
C ILE A 85 -9.87 -1.32 20.00
N LYS A 86 -11.12 -0.88 20.01
CA LYS A 86 -12.29 -1.68 19.67
C LYS A 86 -12.96 -1.06 18.46
N GLU A 87 -13.11 -1.82 17.39
CA GLU A 87 -13.76 -1.37 16.16
C GLU A 87 -14.84 -2.34 15.75
N GLY A 88 -16.08 -1.86 15.68
CA GLY A 88 -17.20 -2.54 15.05
C GLY A 88 -17.45 -1.94 13.68
N MET A 89 -17.51 -2.76 12.62
CA MET A 89 -17.86 -2.32 11.28
C MET A 89 -19.05 -3.13 10.77
N SER A 90 -20.05 -2.47 10.24
CA SER A 90 -21.17 -3.07 9.53
C SER A 90 -21.28 -2.48 8.14
N SER A 91 -21.44 -3.32 7.13
CA SER A 91 -21.66 -2.89 5.76
C SER A 91 -22.86 -3.61 5.15
N THR A 92 -23.57 -2.92 4.27
CA THR A 92 -24.61 -3.49 3.41
C THR A 92 -24.38 -3.02 2.00
N PHE A 93 -24.67 -3.87 1.02
CA PHE A 93 -24.50 -3.51 -0.38
C PHE A 93 -25.57 -4.13 -1.27
N VAL A 94 -25.81 -3.47 -2.39
CA VAL A 94 -26.59 -3.93 -3.51
C VAL A 94 -25.78 -3.75 -4.80
N ILE A 95 -25.74 -4.76 -5.65
CA ILE A 95 -25.08 -4.72 -6.95
C ILE A 95 -26.06 -5.31 -7.97
N TYR A 96 -26.24 -4.63 -9.08
CA TYR A 96 -27.03 -5.11 -10.21
C TYR A 96 -26.17 -5.13 -11.45
N SER A 97 -26.09 -6.29 -12.12
CA SER A 97 -25.39 -6.45 -13.38
C SER A 97 -26.31 -6.94 -14.47
N ARG A 98 -26.19 -6.39 -15.69
CA ARG A 98 -27.01 -6.75 -16.84
C ARG A 98 -26.28 -6.51 -18.15
N ASP A 99 -26.52 -7.42 -19.11
CA ASP A 99 -26.11 -7.27 -20.50
C ASP A 99 -27.22 -6.62 -21.33
N PHE A 100 -26.89 -5.52 -22.00
CA PHE A 100 -27.73 -4.86 -22.99
C PHE A 100 -27.12 -5.10 -24.40
N GLY A 101 -27.32 -6.27 -24.91
CA GLY A 101 -26.68 -6.72 -26.15
C GLY A 101 -25.17 -6.84 -25.98
N LYS A 102 -24.38 -5.91 -26.54
CA LYS A 102 -22.92 -5.89 -26.40
C LYS A 102 -22.44 -5.06 -25.20
N LEU A 103 -23.31 -4.24 -24.65
CA LEU A 103 -22.96 -3.41 -23.49
C LEU A 103 -23.23 -4.22 -22.21
N ASN A 104 -22.20 -4.47 -21.41
CA ASN A 104 -22.33 -4.96 -20.06
C ASN A 104 -22.33 -3.77 -19.09
N MET A 105 -23.31 -3.73 -18.19
CA MET A 105 -23.44 -2.71 -17.14
C MET A 105 -23.45 -3.39 -15.77
N GLU A 106 -22.65 -2.89 -14.85
CA GLU A 106 -22.71 -3.21 -13.43
C GLU A 106 -22.83 -1.92 -12.62
N ALA A 107 -23.83 -1.83 -11.76
CA ALA A 107 -24.03 -0.69 -10.84
C ALA A 107 -24.14 -1.22 -9.41
N GLY A 108 -23.39 -0.60 -8.51
CA GLY A 108 -23.32 -0.98 -7.10
C GLY A 108 -23.49 0.21 -6.17
N LEU A 109 -24.02 -0.08 -4.98
CA LEU A 109 -24.06 0.87 -3.88
C LEU A 109 -23.78 0.12 -2.58
N ARG A 110 -22.77 0.56 -1.83
CA ARG A 110 -22.39 0.02 -0.54
C ARG A 110 -22.48 1.13 0.52
N TYR A 111 -23.06 0.81 1.66
CA TYR A 111 -23.04 1.64 2.85
C TYR A 111 -22.25 0.94 3.95
N GLU A 112 -21.38 1.68 4.61
CA GLU A 112 -20.62 1.19 5.76
C GLU A 112 -20.79 2.13 6.95
N ASN A 113 -20.93 1.54 8.13
CA ASN A 113 -20.90 2.23 9.41
C ASN A 113 -19.79 1.66 10.29
N VAL A 114 -19.02 2.54 10.90
CA VAL A 114 -17.88 2.20 11.78
C VAL A 114 -18.07 2.83 13.15
N ASP A 115 -18.02 2.00 14.21
CA ASP A 115 -17.94 2.41 15.61
C ASP A 115 -16.53 2.11 16.13
N PHE A 116 -15.68 3.14 16.22
CA PHE A 116 -14.29 3.06 16.64
C PHE A 116 -14.13 3.65 18.04
N LYS A 117 -13.67 2.83 18.99
CA LYS A 117 -13.43 3.21 20.39
C LYS A 117 -11.95 3.06 20.74
N TYR A 118 -11.38 4.15 21.20
CA TYR A 118 -9.98 4.23 21.61
C TYR A 118 -9.87 4.32 23.14
N TYR A 119 -8.89 3.60 23.69
CA TYR A 119 -8.59 3.60 25.12
C TYR A 119 -7.08 3.77 25.30
N ASP A 120 -6.69 4.66 26.20
CA ASP A 120 -5.31 4.88 26.65
C ASP A 120 -5.20 4.48 28.11
N ASP A 121 -4.28 3.57 28.42
CA ASP A 121 -4.11 2.94 29.76
C ASP A 121 -5.43 2.49 30.40
N GLY A 122 -6.31 1.91 29.58
CA GLY A 122 -7.63 1.41 30.01
C GLY A 122 -8.72 2.48 30.12
N LYS A 123 -8.41 3.77 30.03
CA LYS A 123 -9.35 4.88 30.05
C LYS A 123 -9.92 5.14 28.67
N TYR A 124 -11.24 5.26 28.55
CA TYR A 124 -11.90 5.62 27.30
C TYR A 124 -11.59 7.07 26.91
N MET A 125 -11.18 7.25 25.66
CA MET A 125 -10.78 8.53 25.09
C MET A 125 -11.84 8.98 24.06
N ALA A 126 -12.74 9.87 24.47
CA ALA A 126 -13.87 10.29 23.66
C ALA A 126 -13.46 11.05 22.39
N GLU A 127 -12.41 11.88 22.47
CA GLU A 127 -11.95 12.70 21.34
C GLU A 127 -11.31 11.86 20.20
N GLN A 128 -10.67 10.73 20.54
CA GLN A 128 -10.06 9.80 19.59
C GLN A 128 -11.07 8.76 19.08
N SER A 129 -12.20 8.61 19.77
CA SER A 129 -13.26 7.66 19.40
C SER A 129 -14.19 8.28 18.37
N LYS A 130 -14.67 7.48 17.41
CA LYS A 130 -15.43 7.96 16.23
C LYS A 130 -16.56 7.02 15.90
N ASN A 131 -17.67 7.58 15.43
CA ASN A 131 -18.74 6.85 14.78
C ASN A 131 -19.09 7.57 13.48
N TYR A 132 -18.97 6.88 12.36
CA TYR A 132 -19.19 7.47 11.04
C TYR A 132 -19.74 6.45 10.04
N GLY A 133 -20.42 6.96 9.02
CA GLY A 133 -20.95 6.14 7.93
C GLY A 133 -20.67 6.78 6.59
N ASN A 134 -20.34 5.95 5.58
CA ASN A 134 -20.02 6.38 4.24
C ASN A 134 -20.74 5.55 3.18
N TRP A 135 -21.06 6.20 2.05
CA TRP A 135 -21.62 5.58 0.85
C TRP A 135 -20.55 5.41 -0.21
N PHE A 136 -20.53 4.26 -0.83
CA PHE A 136 -19.59 3.87 -1.87
C PHE A 136 -20.36 3.43 -3.13
N PRO A 137 -20.71 4.37 -4.02
CA PRO A 137 -21.30 4.04 -5.31
C PRO A 137 -20.22 3.50 -6.26
N SER A 138 -20.64 2.60 -7.16
CA SER A 138 -19.82 2.09 -8.26
C SER A 138 -20.66 1.92 -9.53
N LEU A 139 -20.04 2.15 -10.68
CA LEU A 139 -20.64 1.93 -12.00
C LEU A 139 -19.55 1.45 -12.94
N SER A 140 -19.81 0.38 -13.67
CA SER A 140 -18.94 -0.11 -14.75
C SER A 140 -19.76 -0.34 -16.01
N LEU A 141 -19.27 0.20 -17.12
CA LEU A 141 -19.83 0.05 -18.45
C LEU A 141 -18.75 -0.52 -19.35
N SER A 142 -18.90 -1.74 -19.81
CA SER A 142 -17.94 -2.38 -20.72
C SER A 142 -18.60 -2.81 -22.04
N MET A 143 -17.89 -2.59 -23.13
CA MET A 143 -18.40 -2.91 -24.46
C MET A 143 -17.26 -3.30 -25.41
N PRO A 144 -17.42 -4.44 -26.16
CA PRO A 144 -16.53 -4.77 -27.27
C PRO A 144 -16.91 -3.97 -28.52
N PHE A 145 -15.90 -3.36 -29.15
CA PHE A 145 -16.05 -2.73 -30.47
C PHE A 145 -15.07 -3.36 -31.46
N GLY A 146 -15.54 -4.31 -32.22
CA GLY A 146 -14.69 -5.18 -33.05
C GLY A 146 -13.71 -5.97 -32.19
N ASN A 147 -12.42 -5.74 -32.38
CA ASN A 147 -11.35 -6.36 -31.60
C ASN A 147 -10.89 -5.52 -30.39
N VAL A 148 -11.54 -4.39 -30.16
CA VAL A 148 -11.24 -3.50 -29.04
C VAL A 148 -12.22 -3.78 -27.91
N GLN A 149 -11.72 -3.96 -26.70
CA GLN A 149 -12.51 -3.96 -25.46
C GLN A 149 -12.37 -2.59 -24.80
N MET A 150 -13.48 -2.00 -24.44
CA MET A 150 -13.50 -0.69 -23.77
C MET A 150 -14.30 -0.80 -22.48
N GLN A 151 -13.84 -0.15 -21.44
CA GLN A 151 -14.55 -0.03 -20.16
C GLN A 151 -14.43 1.40 -19.64
N LEU A 152 -15.54 1.93 -19.17
CA LEU A 152 -15.60 3.15 -18.37
C LEU A 152 -16.12 2.77 -17.00
N SER A 153 -15.42 3.15 -15.94
CA SER A 153 -15.82 2.86 -14.58
C SER A 153 -15.74 4.09 -13.68
N TYR A 154 -16.62 4.11 -12.70
CA TYR A 154 -16.57 5.00 -11.54
C TYR A 154 -16.62 4.14 -10.29
N ALA A 155 -15.77 4.41 -9.32
CA ALA A 155 -15.79 3.79 -8.01
C ALA A 155 -15.47 4.80 -6.92
N ALA A 156 -16.11 4.66 -5.77
CA ALA A 156 -15.67 5.28 -4.53
C ALA A 156 -15.13 4.18 -3.61
N ASP A 157 -13.96 4.41 -3.01
CA ASP A 157 -13.34 3.46 -2.09
C ASP A 157 -12.80 4.17 -0.85
N ILE A 158 -12.42 3.39 0.16
CA ILE A 158 -11.94 3.90 1.44
C ILE A 158 -10.66 3.17 1.85
N ASP A 159 -9.61 3.93 2.10
CA ASP A 159 -8.41 3.45 2.76
C ASP A 159 -8.40 3.87 4.23
N ARG A 160 -8.35 2.86 5.11
CA ARG A 160 -8.37 3.06 6.54
C ARG A 160 -6.97 2.99 7.09
N PRO A 161 -6.57 3.91 7.98
CA PRO A 161 -5.28 3.84 8.62
C PRO A 161 -5.12 2.48 9.30
N ASN A 162 -3.97 1.86 9.13
CA ASN A 162 -3.67 0.63 9.87
C ASN A 162 -3.61 0.92 11.37
N TYR A 163 -3.87 -0.10 12.20
CA TYR A 163 -3.93 0.11 13.65
C TYR A 163 -2.58 0.51 14.27
N TRP A 164 -1.47 0.31 13.57
CA TRP A 164 -0.15 0.73 14.04
C TRP A 164 -0.01 2.24 14.07
N VAL A 165 -0.49 2.94 13.04
CA VAL A 165 -0.43 4.40 12.97
C VAL A 165 -1.50 5.10 13.82
N LEU A 166 -2.44 4.35 14.42
CA LEU A 166 -3.47 4.87 15.33
C LEU A 166 -3.06 4.84 16.82
N ARG A 167 -1.85 4.41 17.17
CA ARG A 167 -1.36 4.44 18.56
C ARG A 167 -1.14 5.86 19.06
N SER A 168 -1.17 6.09 20.38
CA SER A 168 -0.83 7.38 21.00
C SER A 168 0.63 7.49 21.39
N GLY A 169 1.32 6.35 21.54
CA GLY A 169 2.65 6.31 22.12
C GLY A 169 3.77 6.71 21.18
N VAL A 170 4.77 7.39 21.72
CA VAL A 170 6.02 7.70 21.05
C VAL A 170 6.97 6.51 21.18
N GLN A 171 7.53 6.07 20.08
CA GLN A 171 8.53 5.01 20.02
C GLN A 171 9.89 5.58 19.60
N TYR A 172 10.91 5.06 20.21
CA TYR A 172 12.28 5.38 19.90
C TYR A 172 12.74 4.56 18.69
N SER A 173 13.16 5.23 17.62
CA SER A 173 13.77 4.58 16.45
C SER A 173 15.29 4.67 16.50
N ASN A 174 15.83 5.86 16.75
CA ASN A 174 17.23 6.13 16.98
C ASN A 174 17.39 7.50 17.70
N HIS A 175 18.62 7.90 17.98
CA HIS A 175 18.93 9.14 18.70
C HIS A 175 18.31 10.41 18.08
N TYR A 176 18.12 10.44 16.77
CA TYR A 176 17.62 11.60 16.02
C TYR A 176 16.18 11.45 15.55
N THR A 177 15.60 10.25 15.66
CA THR A 177 14.29 9.95 15.08
C THR A 177 13.41 9.18 16.06
N TYR A 178 12.28 9.76 16.37
CA TYR A 178 11.22 9.13 17.14
C TYR A 178 9.98 8.98 16.24
N GLU A 179 9.15 8.00 16.52
CA GLU A 179 7.93 7.73 15.78
C GLU A 179 6.72 7.72 16.71
N THR A 180 5.62 8.30 16.27
CA THR A 180 4.34 8.20 16.97
C THR A 180 3.22 7.85 16.02
N GLY A 181 2.15 7.30 16.53
CA GLY A 181 0.90 7.22 15.80
C GLY A 181 0.08 8.50 15.95
N ASN A 182 -1.11 8.46 15.38
CA ASN A 182 -2.09 9.53 15.46
C ASN A 182 -3.50 8.93 15.56
N PRO A 183 -4.07 8.79 16.74
CA PRO A 183 -5.42 8.22 16.91
C PRO A 183 -6.55 9.13 16.36
N PHE A 184 -6.21 10.38 15.97
CA PHE A 184 -7.16 11.30 15.34
C PHE A 184 -7.30 11.10 13.83
N LEU A 185 -6.47 10.27 13.18
CA LEU A 185 -6.56 10.01 11.75
C LEU A 185 -7.96 9.55 11.36
N VAL A 186 -8.51 10.19 10.33
CA VAL A 186 -9.69 9.72 9.61
C VAL A 186 -9.28 8.90 8.39
N SER A 187 -10.21 8.12 7.86
CA SER A 187 -9.96 7.33 6.66
C SER A 187 -9.89 8.21 5.43
N GLU A 188 -9.00 7.88 4.53
CA GLU A 188 -8.91 8.45 3.20
C GLU A 188 -10.03 7.89 2.32
N ILE A 189 -10.66 8.72 1.50
CA ILE A 189 -11.70 8.32 0.55
C ILE A 189 -11.26 8.76 -0.84
N SER A 190 -11.10 7.79 -1.74
CA SER A 190 -10.87 8.01 -3.16
C SER A 190 -12.16 7.91 -3.97
N ARG A 191 -12.21 8.64 -5.08
CA ARG A 191 -13.27 8.58 -6.08
C ARG A 191 -12.62 8.61 -7.44
N ASP A 192 -12.75 7.51 -8.16
CA ASP A 192 -12.02 7.25 -9.38
C ASP A 192 -12.95 7.18 -10.57
N ILE A 193 -12.56 7.84 -11.67
CA ILE A 193 -13.12 7.63 -13.00
C ILE A 193 -12.00 7.02 -13.85
N SER A 194 -12.19 5.81 -14.32
CA SER A 194 -11.19 5.09 -15.12
C SER A 194 -11.74 4.71 -16.49
N TYR A 195 -10.92 4.89 -17.51
CA TYR A 195 -11.14 4.42 -18.86
C TYR A 195 -10.08 3.40 -19.23
N ASP A 196 -10.52 2.19 -19.58
CA ASP A 196 -9.68 1.08 -19.98
C ASP A 196 -9.95 0.72 -21.45
N LEU A 197 -8.88 0.47 -22.19
CA LEU A 197 -8.91 0.01 -23.56
C LEU A 197 -7.94 -1.15 -23.74
N ALA A 198 -8.40 -2.25 -24.32
CA ALA A 198 -7.56 -3.38 -24.68
C ALA A 198 -7.76 -3.73 -26.16
N TYR A 199 -6.66 -3.84 -26.91
CA TYR A 199 -6.62 -4.25 -28.30
C TYR A 199 -5.47 -5.21 -28.56
N LYS A 200 -5.77 -6.50 -28.73
CA LYS A 200 -4.75 -7.53 -28.99
C LYS A 200 -3.56 -7.44 -28.00
N TRP A 201 -2.46 -6.83 -28.44
CA TRP A 201 -1.20 -6.68 -27.73
C TRP A 201 -1.05 -5.31 -27.04
N LEU A 202 -2.06 -4.43 -27.09
CA LEU A 202 -2.05 -3.11 -26.48
C LEU A 202 -3.11 -3.03 -25.39
N THR A 203 -2.72 -2.53 -24.21
CA THR A 203 -3.65 -2.08 -23.19
C THR A 203 -3.33 -0.63 -22.82
N PHE A 204 -4.39 0.16 -22.61
CA PHE A 204 -4.30 1.55 -22.18
C PHE A 204 -5.28 1.77 -21.03
N ASN A 205 -4.82 2.44 -20.00
CA ASN A 205 -5.64 2.90 -18.88
C ASN A 205 -5.42 4.40 -18.67
N LEU A 206 -6.49 5.13 -18.36
CA LEU A 206 -6.47 6.52 -17.92
C LEU A 206 -7.39 6.64 -16.71
N THR A 207 -6.86 7.12 -15.59
CA THR A 207 -7.62 7.30 -14.35
C THR A 207 -7.50 8.74 -13.87
N TYR A 208 -8.64 9.33 -13.54
CA TYR A 208 -8.74 10.54 -12.74
C TYR A 208 -9.22 10.15 -11.35
N GLU A 209 -8.50 10.56 -10.33
CA GLU A 209 -8.77 10.29 -8.93
C GLU A 209 -8.93 11.58 -8.14
N HIS A 210 -9.94 11.62 -7.27
CA HIS A 210 -10.11 12.64 -6.25
C HIS A 210 -9.96 12.00 -4.88
N VAL A 211 -8.93 12.40 -4.13
CA VAL A 211 -8.60 11.89 -2.80
C VAL A 211 -9.05 12.90 -1.74
N SER A 212 -9.86 12.45 -0.81
CA SER A 212 -10.31 13.23 0.36
C SER A 212 -9.61 12.71 1.61
N ASP A 213 -9.15 13.62 2.47
CA ASP A 213 -8.45 13.33 3.72
C ASP A 213 -7.22 12.41 3.55
N PRO A 214 -6.31 12.67 2.55
CA PRO A 214 -5.15 11.83 2.31
C PRO A 214 -4.32 11.66 3.57
N ILE A 215 -3.79 10.43 3.77
CA ILE A 215 -2.97 10.10 4.92
C ILE A 215 -1.50 10.08 4.48
N TYR A 216 -0.71 11.05 4.91
CA TYR A 216 0.70 11.13 4.57
C TYR A 216 1.58 11.37 5.78
N GLN A 217 2.88 11.05 5.64
CA GLN A 217 3.87 11.22 6.70
C GLN A 217 4.28 12.68 6.85
N THR A 218 4.42 13.11 8.11
CA THR A 218 5.04 14.39 8.46
C THR A 218 6.13 14.17 9.50
N VAL A 219 7.03 15.14 9.59
CA VAL A 219 8.09 15.20 10.62
C VAL A 219 8.01 16.54 11.31
N GLU A 220 8.03 16.52 12.63
CA GLU A 220 8.06 17.72 13.48
C GLU A 220 9.13 17.60 14.57
N MET A 221 9.44 18.67 15.27
CA MET A 221 10.40 18.62 16.37
C MET A 221 9.80 17.91 17.59
N TYR A 222 10.54 17.00 18.20
CA TYR A 222 10.11 16.33 19.43
C TYR A 222 10.40 17.20 20.66
N LYS A 223 9.35 17.56 21.41
CA LYS A 223 9.45 18.38 22.64
C LYS A 223 10.32 19.65 22.45
N ASP A 224 10.14 20.36 21.34
CA ASP A 224 10.91 21.56 20.96
C ASP A 224 12.42 21.33 20.81
N ASN A 225 12.87 20.09 20.73
CA ASN A 225 14.28 19.76 20.45
C ASN A 225 14.49 19.68 18.93
N ALA A 226 15.23 20.65 18.39
CA ALA A 226 15.49 20.73 16.95
C ALA A 226 16.38 19.60 16.39
N THR A 227 17.03 18.82 17.26
CA THR A 227 17.89 17.69 16.84
C THR A 227 17.13 16.37 16.73
N ILE A 228 15.89 16.30 17.24
CA ILE A 228 15.08 15.09 17.24
C ILE A 228 13.84 15.29 16.38
N GLY A 229 13.74 14.54 15.29
CA GLY A 229 12.54 14.47 14.44
C GLY A 229 11.51 13.49 15.00
N LEU A 230 10.26 13.94 15.13
CA LEU A 230 9.11 13.09 15.46
C LEU A 230 8.32 12.81 14.18
N MET A 231 8.39 11.58 13.71
CA MET A 231 7.65 11.12 12.54
C MET A 231 6.26 10.65 12.92
N ARG A 232 5.24 11.11 12.18
CA ARG A 232 3.85 10.64 12.34
C ARG A 232 3.07 10.78 11.05
N MET A 233 1.94 10.07 10.96
CA MET A 233 0.96 10.23 9.89
C MET A 233 -0.06 11.31 10.27
N ILE A 234 -0.47 12.11 9.27
CA ILE A 234 -1.54 13.12 9.41
C ILE A 234 -2.48 13.04 8.22
N ASN A 235 -3.69 13.56 8.37
CA ASN A 235 -4.56 13.81 7.23
C ASN A 235 -4.23 15.15 6.61
N GLY A 236 -4.26 15.21 5.28
CA GLY A 236 -4.12 16.43 4.49
C GLY A 236 -5.43 16.91 3.89
N LYS A 237 -5.35 17.99 3.12
CA LYS A 237 -6.45 18.45 2.29
C LYS A 237 -6.59 17.57 1.05
N SER A 238 -7.83 17.48 0.57
CA SER A 238 -8.12 16.76 -0.67
C SER A 238 -7.27 17.25 -1.83
N TYR A 239 -6.89 16.33 -2.69
CA TYR A 239 -6.16 16.61 -3.93
C TYR A 239 -6.70 15.76 -5.07
N ASN A 240 -6.28 16.10 -6.28
CA ASN A 240 -6.60 15.34 -7.49
C ASN A 240 -5.32 14.70 -8.03
N ASN A 241 -5.51 13.55 -8.67
CA ASN A 241 -4.46 12.82 -9.36
C ASN A 241 -4.95 12.38 -10.75
N VAL A 242 -4.07 12.37 -11.73
CA VAL A 242 -4.30 11.78 -13.04
C VAL A 242 -3.16 10.83 -13.34
N SER A 243 -3.50 9.59 -13.60
CA SER A 243 -2.55 8.55 -14.01
C SER A 243 -2.93 7.98 -15.37
N SER A 244 -1.93 7.64 -16.17
CA SER A 244 -2.10 6.98 -17.46
C SER A 244 -1.06 5.88 -17.61
N MET A 245 -1.49 4.70 -18.04
CA MET A 245 -0.63 3.55 -18.27
C MET A 245 -0.86 2.97 -19.67
N LEU A 246 0.20 2.84 -20.44
CA LEU A 246 0.23 2.15 -21.73
C LEU A 246 1.10 0.91 -21.62
N THR A 247 0.57 -0.25 -22.04
CA THR A 247 1.34 -1.47 -22.11
C THR A 247 1.24 -2.08 -23.51
N LEU A 248 2.39 -2.41 -24.08
CA LEU A 248 2.54 -3.09 -25.35
C LEU A 248 3.21 -4.45 -25.12
N GLN A 249 2.56 -5.54 -25.54
CA GLN A 249 3.03 -6.91 -25.33
C GLN A 249 2.90 -7.78 -26.61
N PRO A 250 3.55 -7.39 -27.71
CA PRO A 250 3.54 -8.18 -28.93
C PRO A 250 4.40 -9.45 -28.77
N THR A 251 4.20 -10.40 -29.68
CA THR A 251 4.97 -11.63 -29.75
C THR A 251 5.69 -11.73 -31.09
N PHE A 252 7.02 -11.92 -31.08
CA PHE A 252 7.85 -12.06 -32.26
C PHE A 252 8.64 -13.39 -32.22
N GLY A 253 7.98 -14.48 -32.58
CA GLY A 253 8.56 -15.80 -32.49
C GLY A 253 8.96 -16.17 -31.05
N ILE A 254 10.29 -16.29 -30.78
CA ILE A 254 10.80 -16.59 -29.45
C ILE A 254 10.89 -15.36 -28.54
N TRP A 255 10.75 -14.15 -29.08
CA TRP A 255 10.87 -12.90 -28.36
C TRP A 255 9.49 -12.36 -27.97
N HIS A 256 9.29 -12.17 -26.67
CA HIS A 256 8.07 -11.69 -26.04
C HIS A 256 8.38 -10.41 -25.24
N PRO A 257 8.50 -9.24 -25.91
CA PRO A 257 8.73 -7.98 -25.21
C PRO A 257 7.45 -7.49 -24.55
N VAL A 258 7.60 -6.87 -23.37
CA VAL A 258 6.55 -6.10 -22.71
C VAL A 258 7.12 -4.71 -22.41
N LEU A 259 6.58 -3.69 -23.05
CA LEU A 259 6.89 -2.29 -22.79
C LEU A 259 5.72 -1.65 -22.05
N SER A 260 5.96 -1.14 -20.85
CA SER A 260 4.97 -0.39 -20.06
C SER A 260 5.49 1.02 -19.80
N ALA A 261 4.63 2.01 -19.99
CA ALA A 261 4.88 3.40 -19.65
C ALA A 261 3.73 3.91 -18.80
N MET A 262 4.03 4.38 -17.59
CA MET A 262 3.10 5.01 -16.67
C MET A 262 3.52 6.47 -16.47
N VAL A 263 2.55 7.37 -16.45
CA VAL A 263 2.74 8.78 -16.10
C VAL A 263 1.69 9.15 -15.09
N GLU A 264 2.12 9.74 -14.00
CA GLU A 264 1.26 10.22 -12.95
C GLU A 264 1.51 11.69 -12.66
N LYS A 265 0.44 12.44 -12.46
CA LYS A 265 0.48 13.85 -12.08
C LYS A 265 -0.57 14.14 -11.03
N GLN A 266 -0.09 14.58 -9.89
CA GLN A 266 -0.91 15.01 -8.77
C GLN A 266 -0.99 16.54 -8.68
N TRP A 267 -2.02 17.04 -7.99
CA TRP A 267 -2.14 18.44 -7.56
C TRP A 267 -2.17 18.49 -6.04
N PHE A 268 -1.19 17.84 -5.43
CA PHE A 268 -1.03 17.76 -3.97
C PHE A 268 -0.53 19.09 -3.41
N LYS A 269 -1.08 19.51 -2.27
CA LYS A 269 -0.72 20.78 -1.62
C LYS A 269 -0.52 20.56 -0.14
N LEU A 270 0.68 20.87 0.35
CA LEU A 270 0.93 20.90 1.78
C LEU A 270 0.21 22.08 2.44
N GLU A 271 -0.25 21.88 3.68
CA GLU A 271 -0.78 22.92 4.54
C GLU A 271 0.34 23.80 5.10
N THR A 272 1.04 24.51 4.25
CA THR A 272 2.09 25.46 4.63
C THR A 272 1.71 26.88 4.27
N ARG A 273 2.34 27.87 4.91
CA ARG A 273 2.13 29.29 4.62
C ARG A 273 2.32 29.63 3.13
N ASP A 274 3.18 28.92 2.41
CA ASP A 274 3.54 29.22 1.03
C ASP A 274 2.67 28.50 0.00
N GLY A 275 1.88 27.52 0.43
CA GLY A 275 0.81 26.89 -0.35
C GLY A 275 1.19 26.39 -1.76
N HIS A 276 2.44 26.01 -1.98
CA HIS A 276 2.89 25.52 -3.28
C HIS A 276 2.35 24.14 -3.60
N TYR A 277 1.94 23.94 -4.85
CA TYR A 277 1.57 22.61 -5.32
C TYR A 277 2.82 21.77 -5.58
N LEU A 278 2.80 20.53 -5.09
CA LEU A 278 3.77 19.48 -5.37
C LEU A 278 3.22 18.67 -6.55
N ASN A 279 3.39 19.17 -7.78
CA ASN A 279 2.66 18.69 -8.96
C ASN A 279 3.56 18.36 -10.15
N LYS A 280 4.88 18.25 -9.95
CA LYS A 280 5.76 17.79 -11.02
C LYS A 280 5.47 16.31 -11.28
N PRO A 281 5.10 15.94 -12.53
CA PRO A 281 4.74 14.57 -12.85
C PRO A 281 5.91 13.62 -12.65
N VAL A 282 5.62 12.37 -12.30
CA VAL A 282 6.54 11.24 -12.32
C VAL A 282 6.15 10.29 -13.43
N ALA A 283 7.13 9.67 -14.08
CA ALA A 283 6.90 8.64 -15.07
C ALA A 283 7.76 7.42 -14.76
N GLU A 284 7.19 6.23 -14.97
CA GLU A 284 7.85 4.95 -14.87
C GLU A 284 7.80 4.25 -16.22
N PHE A 285 8.96 3.76 -16.68
CA PHE A 285 9.11 2.96 -17.88
C PHE A 285 9.65 1.58 -17.50
N LYS A 286 8.94 0.53 -17.91
CA LYS A 286 9.37 -0.86 -17.74
C LYS A 286 9.52 -1.51 -19.11
N PHE A 287 10.66 -2.14 -19.33
CA PHE A 287 10.93 -2.88 -20.54
C PHE A 287 11.40 -4.30 -20.19
N ASN A 288 10.48 -5.24 -20.28
CA ASN A 288 10.73 -6.65 -20.00
C ASN A 288 10.88 -7.39 -21.32
N ASN A 289 12.04 -8.02 -21.53
CA ASN A 289 12.34 -8.83 -22.71
C ASN A 289 12.44 -10.27 -22.27
N THR A 290 11.57 -11.12 -22.79
CA THR A 290 11.62 -12.56 -22.57
C THR A 290 11.90 -13.26 -23.88
N PHE A 291 12.91 -14.14 -23.88
CA PHE A 291 13.29 -14.99 -25.00
C PHE A 291 13.01 -16.44 -24.61
N ASP A 292 11.94 -17.01 -25.15
CA ASP A 292 11.55 -18.41 -24.92
C ASP A 292 12.19 -19.29 -25.98
N THR A 293 13.36 -19.80 -25.65
CA THR A 293 14.12 -20.70 -26.54
C THR A 293 13.78 -22.16 -26.23
N LYS A 294 14.08 -23.06 -27.16
CA LYS A 294 13.92 -24.53 -26.93
C LYS A 294 14.74 -25.04 -25.75
N TRP A 295 15.80 -24.32 -25.37
CA TRP A 295 16.71 -24.72 -24.32
C TRP A 295 16.34 -24.16 -22.96
N ALA A 296 16.08 -22.84 -22.85
CA ALA A 296 15.72 -22.14 -21.61
C ALA A 296 15.01 -20.83 -21.95
N MET A 297 14.35 -20.25 -20.97
CA MET A 297 13.80 -18.92 -21.04
C MET A 297 14.80 -17.92 -20.43
N PHE A 298 15.11 -16.87 -21.18
CA PHE A 298 15.97 -15.77 -20.76
C PHE A 298 15.12 -14.52 -20.61
N SER A 299 15.32 -13.76 -19.53
CA SER A 299 14.62 -12.50 -19.35
C SER A 299 15.57 -11.38 -18.94
N VAL A 300 15.36 -10.20 -19.53
CA VAL A 300 16.02 -8.94 -19.17
C VAL A 300 14.92 -7.97 -18.82
N MET A 301 14.93 -7.47 -17.58
CA MET A 301 13.94 -6.51 -17.08
C MET A 301 14.65 -5.20 -16.77
N MET A 302 14.15 -4.11 -17.34
CA MET A 302 14.66 -2.75 -17.12
C MET A 302 13.54 -1.89 -16.58
N THR A 303 13.84 -1.11 -15.55
CA THR A 303 12.92 -0.13 -14.96
C THR A 303 13.62 1.22 -14.88
N TYR A 304 12.93 2.27 -15.31
CA TYR A 304 13.41 3.64 -15.22
C TYR A 304 12.30 4.54 -14.65
N ILE A 305 12.60 5.24 -13.55
CA ILE A 305 11.69 6.18 -12.90
C ILE A 305 12.28 7.59 -13.00
N THR A 306 11.48 8.54 -13.46
CA THR A 306 11.88 9.93 -13.62
C THR A 306 11.84 10.68 -12.29
N LYS A 307 12.37 11.91 -12.30
CA LYS A 307 12.15 12.86 -11.21
C LYS A 307 10.70 13.33 -11.20
N GLY A 308 10.09 13.39 -10.01
CA GLY A 308 8.71 13.85 -9.84
C GLY A 308 8.29 13.80 -8.39
N TYR A 309 7.02 14.13 -8.12
CA TYR A 309 6.42 14.06 -6.79
C TYR A 309 5.49 12.87 -6.67
N GLU A 310 5.61 12.17 -5.56
CA GLU A 310 4.65 11.22 -5.01
C GLU A 310 4.23 11.79 -3.64
N GLU A 311 3.01 12.29 -3.53
CA GLU A 311 2.52 13.06 -2.38
C GLU A 311 3.49 14.18 -1.99
N ASN A 312 4.04 14.16 -0.77
CA ASN A 312 5.00 15.11 -0.26
C ASN A 312 6.47 14.70 -0.45
N HIS A 313 6.73 13.62 -1.19
CA HIS A 313 8.06 13.13 -1.49
C HIS A 313 8.48 13.51 -2.92
N TYR A 314 9.67 14.04 -3.09
CA TYR A 314 10.25 14.39 -4.39
C TYR A 314 11.40 13.46 -4.74
N ILE A 315 11.22 12.67 -5.80
CA ILE A 315 12.29 11.88 -6.40
C ILE A 315 13.20 12.84 -7.16
N TYR A 316 14.37 13.17 -6.60
CA TYR A 316 15.24 14.19 -7.21
C TYR A 316 16.35 13.62 -8.09
N LYS A 317 16.66 12.32 -8.01
CA LYS A 317 17.51 11.58 -8.93
C LYS A 317 16.69 10.48 -9.60
N PRO A 318 16.73 10.36 -10.94
CA PRO A 318 16.06 9.24 -11.60
C PRO A 318 16.62 7.91 -11.11
N MET A 319 15.75 6.90 -11.01
CA MET A 319 16.12 5.55 -10.62
C MET A 319 16.17 4.66 -11.84
N PHE A 320 17.18 3.81 -11.93
CA PHE A 320 17.34 2.84 -13.02
C PHE A 320 17.72 1.49 -12.43
N ASN A 321 17.00 0.44 -12.82
CA ASN A 321 17.29 -0.92 -12.41
C ASN A 321 17.32 -1.85 -13.62
N THR A 322 18.20 -2.86 -13.59
CA THR A 322 18.26 -3.93 -14.60
C THR A 322 18.43 -5.27 -13.91
N ASP A 323 17.49 -6.18 -14.16
CA ASP A 323 17.51 -7.55 -13.66
C ASP A 323 17.64 -8.53 -14.81
N LEU A 324 18.32 -9.66 -14.56
CA LEU A 324 18.43 -10.78 -15.49
C LEU A 324 17.87 -12.05 -14.87
N SER A 325 17.25 -12.88 -15.68
CA SER A 325 16.79 -14.18 -15.22
C SER A 325 16.97 -15.26 -16.30
N ILE A 326 17.31 -16.46 -15.85
CA ILE A 326 17.36 -17.67 -16.68
C ILE A 326 16.49 -18.71 -16.00
N TYR A 327 15.49 -19.22 -16.71
CA TYR A 327 14.61 -20.28 -16.23
C TYR A 327 14.73 -21.53 -17.10
N LYS A 328 14.84 -22.70 -16.46
CA LYS A 328 14.85 -23.98 -17.11
C LYS A 328 14.00 -24.99 -16.35
N GLY A 329 13.02 -25.57 -17.06
CA GLY A 329 12.23 -26.70 -16.59
C GLY A 329 12.77 -28.04 -17.07
N PHE A 330 12.67 -29.06 -16.22
CA PHE A 330 12.99 -30.46 -16.48
C PHE A 330 11.84 -31.34 -16.00
N LEU A 331 11.76 -32.57 -16.50
CA LEU A 331 10.76 -33.57 -16.07
C LEU A 331 9.31 -33.03 -16.22
N LYS A 332 9.00 -32.41 -17.35
CA LYS A 332 7.69 -31.73 -17.59
C LYS A 332 7.37 -30.68 -16.51
N ASP A 333 8.34 -29.85 -16.19
CA ASP A 333 8.29 -28.78 -15.19
C ASP A 333 8.05 -29.25 -13.73
N CYS A 334 8.27 -30.54 -13.46
CA CYS A 334 8.30 -31.03 -12.09
C CYS A 334 9.56 -30.57 -11.35
N LEU A 335 10.69 -30.41 -12.07
CA LEU A 335 11.94 -29.87 -11.54
C LEU A 335 12.27 -28.58 -12.30
N THR A 336 12.38 -27.46 -11.61
CA THR A 336 12.71 -26.17 -12.23
C THR A 336 13.90 -25.51 -11.56
N PHE A 337 14.73 -24.87 -12.38
CA PHE A 337 15.85 -24.04 -11.96
C PHE A 337 15.61 -22.62 -12.43
N GLN A 338 15.81 -21.67 -11.57
CA GLN A 338 15.74 -20.25 -11.88
C GLN A 338 16.96 -19.55 -11.28
N LEU A 339 17.82 -19.04 -12.15
CA LEU A 339 18.89 -18.12 -11.77
C LEU A 339 18.35 -16.71 -11.96
N TYR A 340 18.49 -15.87 -10.93
CA TYR A 340 18.06 -14.48 -10.95
C TYR A 340 19.19 -13.59 -10.47
N VAL A 341 19.48 -12.53 -11.24
CA VAL A 341 20.50 -11.51 -10.91
C VAL A 341 19.76 -10.19 -10.83
N ASN A 342 19.60 -9.67 -9.61
CA ASN A 342 19.01 -8.37 -9.36
C ASN A 342 20.05 -7.28 -9.53
N ASP A 343 19.60 -6.13 -10.03
CA ASP A 343 20.36 -4.90 -10.13
C ASP A 343 21.80 -5.11 -10.60
N VAL A 344 21.90 -5.56 -11.85
CA VAL A 344 23.17 -5.97 -12.48
C VAL A 344 24.21 -4.86 -12.45
N PHE A 345 23.78 -3.60 -12.50
CA PHE A 345 24.66 -2.42 -12.56
C PHE A 345 24.83 -1.71 -11.22
N GLY A 346 24.13 -2.15 -10.15
CA GLY A 346 24.17 -1.50 -8.84
C GLY A 346 23.66 -0.07 -8.88
N THR A 347 22.59 0.18 -9.64
CA THR A 347 22.08 1.54 -9.91
C THR A 347 20.72 1.82 -9.28
N ASN A 348 20.17 0.86 -8.52
CA ASN A 348 18.86 0.97 -7.88
C ASN A 348 18.92 1.75 -6.55
N ASP A 349 19.53 2.93 -6.57
CA ASP A 349 19.58 3.83 -5.42
C ASP A 349 18.37 4.74 -5.39
N SER A 350 17.81 4.95 -4.19
CA SER A 350 16.70 5.87 -3.96
C SER A 350 17.21 7.19 -3.38
N HIS A 351 16.87 8.30 -4.05
CA HIS A 351 17.21 9.64 -3.60
C HIS A 351 15.94 10.49 -3.55
N ILE A 352 15.39 10.64 -2.35
CA ILE A 352 14.10 11.28 -2.09
C ILE A 352 14.28 12.51 -1.19
N ILE A 353 13.50 13.55 -1.46
CA ILE A 353 13.37 14.71 -0.61
C ILE A 353 11.96 14.73 -0.04
N GLY A 354 11.83 14.48 1.26
CA GLY A 354 10.60 14.68 2.01
C GLY A 354 10.34 16.18 2.27
N LYS A 355 9.10 16.61 2.05
CA LYS A 355 8.62 17.96 2.30
C LYS A 355 7.62 17.94 3.46
N TYR A 356 7.98 18.56 4.60
CA TYR A 356 7.18 18.54 5.82
C TYR A 356 6.98 19.97 6.34
N GLY A 357 6.11 20.71 5.68
CA GLY A 357 5.95 22.12 6.00
C GLY A 357 7.23 22.92 5.77
N LYS A 358 7.83 23.43 6.84
CA LYS A 358 9.11 24.14 6.79
C LYS A 358 10.31 23.19 6.81
N LEU A 359 10.12 21.95 7.23
CA LEU A 359 11.17 20.94 7.27
C LEU A 359 11.36 20.31 5.90
N LYS A 360 12.59 20.00 5.61
CA LYS A 360 13.01 19.26 4.41
C LYS A 360 13.97 18.18 4.88
N GLU A 361 13.63 16.93 4.60
CA GLU A 361 14.48 15.78 4.81
C GLU A 361 15.05 15.33 3.47
N THR A 362 16.32 14.95 3.45
CA THR A 362 16.93 14.33 2.29
C THR A 362 17.29 12.90 2.66
N ILE A 363 16.65 11.96 1.99
CA ILE A 363 16.80 10.53 2.24
C ILE A 363 17.66 9.96 1.11
N PHE A 364 18.79 9.38 1.49
CA PHE A 364 19.69 8.64 0.60
C PHE A 364 19.66 7.17 1.02
N ASP A 365 19.00 6.34 0.23
CA ASP A 365 19.01 4.92 0.45
C ASP A 365 19.94 4.27 -0.57
N GLU A 366 21.18 4.06 -0.17
CA GLU A 366 22.20 3.29 -0.91
C GLU A 366 22.22 1.86 -0.36
N PHE A 367 21.38 1.01 -0.90
CA PHE A 367 21.37 -0.40 -0.54
C PHE A 367 22.23 -1.22 -1.48
N SER A 368 22.90 -2.25 -0.97
CA SER A 368 23.48 -3.30 -1.81
C SER A 368 22.35 -4.15 -2.42
N THR A 369 21.76 -3.65 -3.51
CA THR A 369 20.61 -4.28 -4.19
C THR A 369 21.05 -5.37 -5.16
N SER A 370 22.34 -5.37 -5.56
CA SER A 370 22.92 -6.40 -6.41
C SER A 370 22.95 -7.75 -5.71
N LYS A 371 22.18 -8.71 -6.22
CA LYS A 371 22.01 -10.03 -5.60
C LYS A 371 21.90 -11.11 -6.67
N ILE A 372 22.61 -12.21 -6.48
CA ILE A 372 22.46 -13.43 -7.29
C ILE A 372 21.71 -14.47 -6.46
N SER A 373 20.65 -15.04 -7.01
CA SER A 373 19.88 -16.10 -6.37
C SER A 373 19.61 -17.25 -7.32
N LEU A 374 19.79 -18.48 -6.82
CA LEU A 374 19.40 -19.70 -7.51
C LEU A 374 18.25 -20.36 -6.76
N THR A 375 17.13 -20.52 -7.45
CA THR A 375 15.97 -21.23 -6.92
C THR A 375 15.83 -22.57 -7.62
N VAL A 376 15.83 -23.65 -6.85
CA VAL A 376 15.53 -25.00 -7.32
C VAL A 376 14.20 -25.43 -6.71
N ARG A 377 13.25 -25.78 -7.54
CA ARG A 377 11.92 -26.24 -7.10
C ARG A 377 11.63 -27.62 -7.65
N TYR A 378 11.24 -28.53 -6.79
CA TYR A 378 10.72 -29.82 -7.16
C TYR A 378 9.26 -29.96 -6.70
N LYS A 379 8.36 -30.30 -7.61
CA LYS A 379 6.93 -30.46 -7.31
C LYS A 379 6.63 -31.94 -7.04
N PHE A 380 6.29 -32.25 -5.80
CA PHE A 380 5.73 -33.54 -5.41
C PHE A 380 4.22 -33.45 -5.39
N ASN A 381 3.49 -34.42 -5.89
CA ASN A 381 2.03 -34.58 -5.78
C ASN A 381 1.25 -33.27 -5.73
N VAL A 382 0.96 -32.69 -6.88
CA VAL A 382 0.19 -31.44 -6.97
C VAL A 382 -1.28 -31.71 -6.65
N THR A 383 -1.65 -31.60 -5.37
CA THR A 383 -3.04 -31.44 -4.99
C THR A 383 -3.46 -30.01 -5.30
N ARG A 384 -4.42 -29.83 -6.22
CA ARG A 384 -4.99 -28.52 -6.52
C ARG A 384 -5.69 -27.97 -5.27
N SER A 385 -5.15 -26.92 -4.68
CA SER A 385 -5.88 -26.15 -3.67
C SER A 385 -7.13 -25.56 -4.30
N LYS A 386 -8.31 -25.87 -3.74
CA LYS A 386 -9.55 -25.20 -4.15
C LYS A 386 -9.51 -23.78 -3.60
N TYR A 387 -9.47 -22.77 -4.48
CA TYR A 387 -9.60 -21.36 -4.08
C TYR A 387 -10.96 -21.17 -3.40
N LYS A 388 -10.97 -20.62 -2.19
CA LYS A 388 -12.17 -20.44 -1.37
C LYS A 388 -12.73 -19.01 -1.41
N GLY A 389 -12.18 -18.13 -2.23
CA GLY A 389 -12.54 -16.70 -2.26
C GLY A 389 -11.99 -15.91 -1.06
N THR A 390 -12.26 -14.60 -1.04
CA THR A 390 -11.92 -13.70 0.07
C THR A 390 -12.91 -13.91 1.22
N GLY A 391 -12.41 -14.29 2.39
CA GLY A 391 -13.22 -14.49 3.58
C GLY A 391 -13.69 -13.16 4.20
N ALA A 392 -14.68 -13.23 5.12
CA ALA A 392 -15.13 -12.09 5.90
C ALA A 392 -13.99 -11.47 6.73
N GLY A 393 -14.02 -10.13 6.93
CA GLY A 393 -13.07 -9.37 7.73
C GLY A 393 -11.69 -9.24 7.11
N GLN A 394 -11.55 -9.33 5.79
CA GLN A 394 -10.25 -9.21 5.13
C GLN A 394 -9.66 -7.82 5.32
N SER A 395 -10.44 -6.76 5.13
CA SER A 395 -10.00 -5.37 5.35
C SER A 395 -9.39 -5.14 6.74
N GLN A 396 -9.97 -5.75 7.80
CA GLN A 396 -9.44 -5.64 9.15
C GLN A 396 -8.17 -6.48 9.35
N LYS A 397 -8.04 -7.61 8.65
CA LYS A 397 -6.81 -8.42 8.70
C LYS A 397 -5.62 -7.68 8.10
N ASP A 398 -5.85 -6.98 6.99
CA ASP A 398 -4.80 -6.26 6.27
C ASP A 398 -4.28 -5.04 7.08
N ARG A 399 -5.08 -4.52 8.02
CA ARG A 399 -4.73 -3.42 8.93
C ARG A 399 -4.04 -3.86 10.23
N MET A 400 -3.95 -5.16 10.52
CA MET A 400 -3.37 -5.71 11.77
C MET A 400 -1.85 -5.81 11.73
#